data_bed2ecccf2add6a673e05e03fd2e13a8
#
_entry.id   bed2ecccf2add6a673e05e03fd2e13a8
#
_cell.length_a   1.000
_cell.length_b   1.000
_cell.length_c   1.000
_cell.angle_alpha   90.00
_cell.angle_beta   90.00
_cell.angle_gamma   90.00
#
_symmetry.space_group_name_H-M   'P 1'
#
loop_
_entity.id
_entity.type
_entity.pdbx_description
1 polymer ?
#
loop_
_entity_poly.entity_id
_entity_poly.type
_entity_poly.pdbx_seq_one_letter_code
_entity_poly.pdbx_strand_id
1 'polypeptide(L)' 'MSSFRICTNCFGYRVYPWMGFMTGERYQCQECEEILIMPLEFESIEDYLEFLKAQSPEKFAQIENERKE' A
#
# COMPACT_ATOMS: atom_id res chain seq x y z
N MET A 1 -7.58 5.14 14.95
CA MET A 1 -7.93 5.50 13.62
C MET A 1 -7.10 4.81 12.61
N SER A 2 -7.74 4.20 11.69
CA SER A 2 -7.03 3.40 10.74
C SER A 2 -6.92 4.13 9.41
N SER A 3 -5.72 4.44 9.02
CA SER A 3 -5.49 4.93 7.68
C SER A 3 -5.13 3.75 6.81
N PHE A 4 -5.44 3.89 5.54
CA PHE A 4 -5.13 2.87 4.56
C PHE A 4 -3.76 3.17 3.96
N ARG A 5 -2.81 2.29 4.18
CA ARG A 5 -1.43 2.51 3.75
C ARG A 5 -1.09 1.62 2.58
N ILE A 6 -0.33 2.17 1.65
CA ILE A 6 0.10 1.42 0.49
C ILE A 6 1.59 1.64 0.24
N CYS A 7 2.16 0.73 -0.52
CA CYS A 7 3.56 0.81 -0.92
C CYS A 7 3.73 1.92 -1.95
N THR A 8 4.82 2.67 -1.84
CA THR A 8 5.12 3.71 -2.81
C THR A 8 5.91 3.18 -3.99
N ASN A 9 6.31 1.93 -3.94
CA ASN A 9 7.12 1.34 -4.99
C ASN A 9 6.28 0.53 -5.97
N CYS A 10 5.46 -0.35 -5.46
CA CYS A 10 4.63 -1.20 -6.32
C CYS A 10 3.15 -0.90 -6.18
N PHE A 11 2.79 0.06 -5.33
CA PHE A 11 1.40 0.46 -5.09
C PHE A 11 0.54 -0.65 -4.54
N GLY A 12 1.18 -1.64 -3.91
CA GLY A 12 0.45 -2.71 -3.27
C GLY A 12 -0.12 -2.27 -1.94
N TYR A 13 -1.19 -2.90 -1.50
CA TYR A 13 -1.83 -2.53 -0.26
C TYR A 13 -1.42 -3.41 0.91
N ARG A 14 -0.53 -4.35 0.70
CA ARG A 14 -0.08 -5.26 1.75
C ARG A 14 1.15 -4.70 2.46
N VAL A 15 0.94 -3.61 3.16
CA VAL A 15 2.01 -2.95 3.89
C VAL A 15 1.79 -3.17 5.37
N TYR A 16 2.79 -3.71 6.04
CA TYR A 16 2.70 -4.02 7.46
C TYR A 16 3.83 -3.35 8.22
N PRO A 17 3.64 -3.08 9.51
CA PRO A 17 4.71 -2.50 10.31
C PRO A 17 5.91 -3.42 10.35
N TRP A 18 7.07 -2.83 10.15
CA TRP A 18 8.33 -3.57 10.21
C TRP A 18 9.05 -3.18 11.49
N MET A 19 9.36 -4.16 12.29
CA MET A 19 9.96 -3.92 13.58
C MET A 19 11.46 -3.88 13.49
N GLY A 20 11.99 -2.68 13.31
CA GLY A 20 13.42 -2.47 13.36
C GLY A 20 13.83 -2.14 14.78
N PHE A 21 14.93 -2.65 15.20
CA PHE A 21 15.30 -2.54 16.60
C PHE A 21 15.64 -1.14 17.05
N MET A 22 16.31 -0.38 16.24
CA MET A 22 16.88 0.87 16.72
C MET A 22 16.49 2.08 15.93
N THR A 23 15.71 1.91 14.90
CA THR A 23 15.54 3.00 13.96
C THR A 23 14.14 3.57 13.88
N GLY A 24 13.28 3.18 14.79
CA GLY A 24 11.95 3.73 14.77
C GLY A 24 11.02 2.96 13.85
N GLU A 25 9.90 3.58 13.58
CA GLU A 25 8.83 2.90 12.86
C GLU A 25 9.08 2.88 11.37
N ARG A 26 8.96 1.71 10.81
CA ARG A 26 9.05 1.52 9.37
C ARG A 26 7.98 0.54 8.94
N TYR A 27 7.77 0.48 7.65
CA TYR A 27 6.77 -0.42 7.09
C TYR A 27 7.41 -1.24 5.99
N GLN A 28 6.91 -2.43 5.79
CA GLN A 28 7.42 -3.30 4.74
C GLN A 28 6.28 -3.77 3.86
N CYS A 29 6.47 -3.66 2.56
CA CYS A 29 5.53 -4.19 1.59
C CYS A 29 5.75 -5.68 1.46
N GLN A 30 4.66 -6.44 1.47
CA GLN A 30 4.76 -7.88 1.36
C GLN A 30 4.84 -8.35 -0.09
N GLU A 31 4.65 -7.45 -1.04
CA GLU A 31 4.73 -7.83 -2.44
C GLU A 31 6.12 -7.60 -3.01
N CYS A 32 6.68 -6.42 -2.80
CA CYS A 32 8.00 -6.13 -3.32
C CYS A 32 9.09 -6.17 -2.24
N GLU A 33 8.68 -6.37 -1.01
CA GLU A 33 9.57 -6.50 0.15
C GLU A 33 10.42 -5.26 0.38
N GLU A 34 9.92 -4.12 -0.08
CA GLU A 34 10.63 -2.86 0.13
C GLU A 34 10.29 -2.31 1.51
N ILE A 35 11.29 -1.76 2.18
CA ILE A 35 11.07 -1.17 3.49
C ILE A 35 10.82 0.32 3.31
N LEU A 36 9.69 0.78 3.82
CA LEU A 36 9.24 2.13 3.61
C LEU A 36 9.36 2.94 4.89
N ILE A 37 9.90 4.13 4.77
CA ILE A 37 9.95 5.04 5.89
C ILE A 37 8.57 5.66 6.09
N MET A 38 7.97 6.12 5.00
CA MET A 38 6.65 6.72 5.05
C MET A 38 5.82 6.20 3.88
N PRO A 39 4.95 5.24 4.14
CA PRO A 39 4.07 4.77 3.07
C PRO A 39 3.01 5.81 2.75
N LEU A 40 2.41 5.67 1.59
CA LEU A 40 1.29 6.53 1.22
C LEU A 40 0.07 6.16 2.06
N GLU A 41 -0.62 7.18 2.54
CA GLU A 41 -1.81 6.97 3.36
C GLU A 41 -3.02 7.57 2.71
N PHE A 42 -4.13 6.86 2.80
CA PHE A 42 -5.41 7.31 2.30
C PHE A 42 -6.45 7.16 3.40
N GLU A 43 -7.46 8.00 3.36
CA GLU A 43 -8.51 7.92 4.35
C GLU A 43 -9.41 6.72 4.14
N SER A 44 -9.56 6.29 2.90
CA SER A 44 -10.41 5.16 2.60
C SER A 44 -9.86 4.41 1.40
N ILE A 45 -10.38 3.20 1.22
CA ILE A 45 -9.96 2.40 0.08
C ILE A 45 -10.40 3.00 -1.23
N GLU A 46 -11.47 3.77 -1.21
CA GLU A 46 -11.95 4.43 -2.43
C GLU A 46 -10.95 5.44 -2.93
N ASP A 47 -10.36 6.19 -2.02
CA ASP A 47 -9.31 7.14 -2.39
C ASP A 47 -8.11 6.42 -2.99
N TYR A 48 -7.75 5.30 -2.40
CA TYR A 48 -6.66 4.48 -2.90
C TYR A 48 -6.96 3.99 -4.32
N LEU A 49 -8.17 3.52 -4.54
CA LEU A 49 -8.53 2.99 -5.85
C LEU A 49 -8.53 4.07 -6.91
N GLU A 50 -8.98 5.26 -6.57
CA GLU A 50 -8.93 6.37 -7.52
C GLU A 50 -7.48 6.72 -7.88
N PHE A 51 -6.62 6.77 -6.87
CA PHE A 51 -5.22 7.01 -7.10
C PHE A 51 -4.61 5.95 -8.02
N LEU A 52 -4.91 4.70 -7.74
CA LEU A 52 -4.41 3.59 -8.54
C LEU A 52 -4.89 3.66 -9.96
N LYS A 53 -6.15 3.98 -10.15
CA LYS A 53 -6.73 4.07 -11.48
C LYS A 53 -6.01 5.11 -12.32
N ALA A 54 -5.58 6.20 -11.69
CA ALA A 54 -4.88 7.26 -12.40
C ALA A 54 -3.41 6.91 -12.63
N GLN A 55 -2.76 6.29 -11.64
CA GLN A 55 -1.33 6.05 -11.71
C GLN A 55 -0.99 4.71 -12.34
N SER A 56 -1.76 3.69 -12.05
CA SER A 56 -1.44 2.36 -12.52
C SER A 56 -2.73 1.58 -12.77
N PRO A 57 -3.36 1.80 -13.92
CA PRO A 57 -4.62 1.12 -14.23
C PRO A 57 -4.48 -0.40 -14.25
N GLU A 58 -3.31 -0.90 -14.59
CA GLU A 58 -3.11 -2.34 -14.59
C GLU A 58 -3.19 -2.90 -13.18
N LYS A 59 -2.54 -2.23 -12.23
CA LYS A 59 -2.61 -2.65 -10.85
C LYS A 59 -4.03 -2.50 -10.30
N PHE A 60 -4.71 -1.46 -10.71
CA PHE A 60 -6.09 -1.24 -10.32
C PHE A 60 -6.98 -2.40 -10.76
N ALA A 61 -6.83 -2.81 -12.01
CA ALA A 61 -7.61 -3.91 -12.53
C ALA A 61 -7.31 -5.21 -11.79
N GLN A 62 -6.05 -5.41 -11.47
CA GLN A 62 -5.63 -6.61 -10.75
C GLN A 62 -6.28 -6.67 -9.37
N ILE A 63 -6.27 -5.56 -8.66
CA ILE A 63 -6.84 -5.51 -7.32
C ILE A 63 -8.34 -5.65 -7.36
N GLU A 64 -8.97 -5.02 -8.33
CA GLU A 64 -10.41 -5.16 -8.52
C GLU A 64 -10.80 -6.61 -8.73
N ASN A 65 -10.01 -7.29 -9.52
CA ASN A 65 -10.27 -8.69 -9.81
C ASN A 65 -10.13 -9.54 -8.56
N GLU A 66 -9.16 -9.25 -7.73
CA GLU A 66 -8.98 -9.97 -6.48
C GLU A 66 -10.11 -9.72 -5.50
N ARG A 67 -10.62 -8.51 -5.49
CA ARG A 67 -11.68 -8.14 -4.57
C ARG A 67 -13.03 -8.72 -4.93
N LYS A 68 -13.20 -9.12 -6.16
CA LYS A 68 -14.47 -9.66 -6.60
C LYS A 68 -14.76 -11.05 -6.07
N GLU A 69 -13.80 -11.67 -5.48
CA GLU A 69 -13.99 -13.00 -4.92
C GLU A 69 -15.00 -12.98 -3.73
#